data_ba25a0796bd6503677c4f84922b3644b
#
_entry.id   ba25a0796bd6503677c4f84922b3644b
#
_cell.length_a   1.000
_cell.length_b   1.000
_cell.length_c   1.000
_cell.angle_alpha   90.00
_cell.angle_beta   90.00
_cell.angle_gamma   90.00
#
_symmetry.space_group_name_H-M   'P 1'
#
loop_
_entity.id
_entity.type
_entity.pdbx_description
1 polymer ?
#
loop_
_entity_poly.entity_id
_entity_poly.type
_entity_poly.pdbx_seq_one_letter_code
_entity_poly.pdbx_strand_id
1 'polypeptide(L)'
;HGSGVSCQGRGWLFTGRSGSGKTTLARIFDRAGDSVIHDDRLVLCRSEDGWMMHNTPVYRNDEPRSAPLDHLWIIRHGSANVSEPVTGAEAVAMILANSIQQNWDRVAAARLAAAADDLVSSVRVSRLSFLPDGTIREYLRLRKEEEISIAASAAGALLSAGKNITVTAGGYSMWPAIRPGDKVEIAPFVEGAAAAGRIVALRRDGGFVLHRITRVMTVSGRRVIVTCGDAAARADEPAGAGMIAGIVHSVTRSGRLITPPRRRWPRWMNRITAAVAGWVRG
;
A
#
# COMPACT_ATOMS: atom_id res chain seq x y z
N HIS A 1 -18.83 4.20 -11.16
CA HIS A 1 -18.84 5.64 -11.30
C HIS A 1 -18.10 6.30 -10.13
N GLY A 2 -17.00 6.98 -10.39
CA GLY A 2 -16.13 7.52 -9.33
C GLY A 2 -14.93 8.28 -9.87
N SER A 3 -14.21 8.96 -8.97
CA SER A 3 -12.93 9.59 -9.26
C SER A 3 -11.82 8.77 -8.62
N GLY A 4 -10.83 8.38 -9.41
CA GLY A 4 -9.64 7.66 -8.95
C GLY A 4 -8.44 8.60 -8.93
N VAL A 5 -7.69 8.58 -7.83
CA VAL A 5 -6.45 9.33 -7.70
C VAL A 5 -5.34 8.42 -7.19
N SER A 6 -4.11 8.73 -7.57
CA SER A 6 -2.91 8.11 -7.03
C SER A 6 -2.09 9.16 -6.31
N CYS A 7 -1.94 9.00 -5.01
CA CYS A 7 -1.16 9.87 -4.15
C CYS A 7 -0.02 9.06 -3.55
N GLN A 8 1.23 9.46 -3.82
CA GLN A 8 2.44 8.77 -3.35
C GLN A 8 2.46 7.26 -3.66
N GLY A 9 2.01 6.87 -4.87
CA GLY A 9 1.95 5.47 -5.32
C GLY A 9 0.82 4.64 -4.74
N ARG A 10 -0.14 5.25 -4.05
CA ARG A 10 -1.34 4.62 -3.50
C ARG A 10 -2.59 5.13 -4.19
N GLY A 11 -3.51 4.22 -4.50
CA GLY A 11 -4.75 4.59 -5.19
C GLY A 11 -5.94 4.69 -4.26
N TRP A 12 -6.67 5.78 -4.42
CA TRP A 12 -7.93 6.04 -3.74
C TRP A 12 -9.05 6.21 -4.76
N LEU A 13 -10.13 5.51 -4.53
CA LEU A 13 -11.35 5.65 -5.32
C LEU A 13 -12.41 6.39 -4.50
N PHE A 14 -12.86 7.51 -5.00
CA PHE A 14 -13.96 8.28 -4.45
C PHE A 14 -15.24 7.99 -5.24
N THR A 15 -16.23 7.40 -4.61
CA THR A 15 -17.53 7.09 -5.22
C THR A 15 -18.68 7.65 -4.39
N GLY A 16 -19.84 7.79 -4.99
CA GLY A 16 -21.04 8.34 -4.34
C GLY A 16 -22.05 8.86 -5.36
N ARG A 17 -23.16 9.35 -4.87
CA ARG A 17 -24.25 9.87 -5.70
C ARG A 17 -23.77 11.01 -6.60
N SER A 18 -24.53 11.30 -7.66
CA SER A 18 -24.30 12.49 -8.47
C SER A 18 -24.32 13.73 -7.59
N GLY A 19 -23.39 14.67 -7.81
CA GLY A 19 -23.25 15.87 -6.98
C GLY A 19 -22.53 15.67 -5.64
N SER A 20 -22.07 14.47 -5.28
CA SER A 20 -21.37 14.22 -4.00
C SER A 20 -19.96 14.80 -3.90
N GLY A 21 -19.42 15.39 -4.98
CA GLY A 21 -18.12 16.06 -4.97
C GLY A 21 -16.96 15.23 -5.52
N LYS A 22 -17.21 14.16 -6.28
CA LYS A 22 -16.18 13.32 -6.90
C LYS A 22 -15.16 14.12 -7.71
N THR A 23 -15.65 14.89 -8.68
CA THR A 23 -14.81 15.76 -9.53
C THR A 23 -14.14 16.87 -8.73
N THR A 24 -14.76 17.35 -7.65
CA THR A 24 -14.14 18.34 -6.74
C THR A 24 -12.92 17.74 -6.07
N LEU A 25 -13.02 16.52 -5.55
CA LEU A 25 -11.88 15.80 -4.97
C LEU A 25 -10.79 15.56 -6.01
N ALA A 26 -11.12 15.04 -7.19
CA ALA A 26 -10.14 14.85 -8.26
C ALA A 26 -9.35 16.14 -8.54
N ARG A 27 -10.03 17.30 -8.64
CA ARG A 27 -9.38 18.60 -8.86
C ARG A 27 -8.52 19.07 -7.70
N ILE A 28 -8.90 18.77 -6.45
CA ILE A 28 -8.09 19.09 -5.26
C ILE A 28 -6.77 18.33 -5.30
N PHE A 29 -6.82 17.03 -5.60
CA PHE A 29 -5.62 16.19 -5.72
C PHE A 29 -4.75 16.58 -6.91
N ASP A 30 -5.34 16.84 -8.08
CA ASP A 30 -4.64 17.28 -9.28
C ASP A 30 -3.87 18.59 -9.05
N ARG A 31 -4.51 19.59 -8.45
CA ARG A 31 -3.85 20.87 -8.08
C ARG A 31 -2.70 20.70 -7.09
N ALA A 32 -2.73 19.65 -6.29
CA ALA A 32 -1.66 19.31 -5.35
C ALA A 32 -0.52 18.50 -6.00
N GLY A 33 -0.61 18.21 -7.31
CA GLY A 33 0.40 17.46 -8.05
C GLY A 33 0.25 15.94 -7.94
N ASP A 34 -0.87 15.44 -7.42
CA ASP A 34 -1.16 14.00 -7.40
C ASP A 34 -1.71 13.55 -8.78
N SER A 35 -1.55 12.28 -9.11
CA SER A 35 -2.02 11.74 -10.39
C SER A 35 -3.50 11.41 -10.33
N VAL A 36 -4.30 12.00 -11.21
CA VAL A 36 -5.72 11.64 -11.42
C VAL A 36 -5.79 10.55 -12.47
N ILE A 37 -6.33 9.40 -12.09
CA ILE A 37 -6.54 8.26 -12.99
C ILE A 37 -7.72 8.54 -13.91
N HIS A 38 -8.85 8.92 -13.31
CA HIS A 38 -10.04 9.40 -14.01
C HIS A 38 -11.00 10.06 -13.02
N ASP A 39 -11.86 10.97 -13.46
CA ASP A 39 -12.79 11.71 -12.60
C ASP A 39 -14.28 11.36 -12.82
N ASP A 40 -14.58 10.37 -13.66
CA ASP A 40 -15.96 9.94 -13.94
C ASP A 40 -16.15 8.42 -13.89
N ARG A 41 -15.40 7.66 -14.68
CA ARG A 41 -15.59 6.21 -14.84
C ARG A 41 -14.26 5.49 -14.71
N LEU A 42 -14.28 4.43 -13.92
CA LEU A 42 -13.14 3.55 -13.72
C LEU A 42 -13.54 2.10 -13.88
N VAL A 43 -12.62 1.31 -14.37
CA VAL A 43 -12.70 -0.15 -14.33
C VAL A 43 -11.87 -0.64 -13.17
N LEU A 44 -12.44 -1.48 -12.34
CA LEU A 44 -11.73 -2.16 -11.26
C LEU A 44 -11.47 -3.59 -11.71
N CYS A 45 -10.21 -4.00 -11.71
CA CYS A 45 -9.79 -5.33 -12.09
C CYS A 45 -9.02 -6.00 -10.96
N ARG A 46 -9.29 -7.28 -10.72
CA ARG A 46 -8.46 -8.10 -9.85
C ARG A 46 -7.16 -8.46 -10.58
N SER A 47 -6.02 -8.20 -9.93
CA SER A 47 -4.69 -8.64 -10.37
C SER A 47 -4.10 -9.63 -9.37
N GLU A 48 -2.92 -10.18 -9.66
CA GLU A 48 -2.20 -11.05 -8.73
C GLU A 48 -1.84 -10.33 -7.43
N ASP A 49 -1.54 -9.03 -7.51
CA ASP A 49 -1.09 -8.21 -6.38
C ASP A 49 -2.23 -7.46 -5.67
N GLY A 50 -3.48 -7.63 -6.08
CA GLY A 50 -4.63 -6.95 -5.48
C GLY A 50 -5.58 -6.35 -6.52
N TRP A 51 -6.35 -5.35 -6.13
CA TRP A 51 -7.25 -4.62 -7.00
C TRP A 51 -6.54 -3.44 -7.67
N MET A 52 -6.79 -3.27 -8.95
CA MET A 52 -6.28 -2.16 -9.76
C MET A 52 -7.43 -1.29 -10.27
N MET A 53 -7.19 0.01 -10.31
CA MET A 53 -8.05 0.98 -10.99
C MET A 53 -7.47 1.30 -12.36
N HIS A 54 -8.32 1.32 -13.38
CA HIS A 54 -7.96 1.75 -14.73
C HIS A 54 -8.93 2.83 -15.18
N ASN A 55 -8.44 3.82 -15.92
CA ASN A 55 -9.33 4.74 -16.61
C ASN A 55 -10.08 4.04 -17.73
N THR A 56 -11.21 4.63 -18.12
CA THR A 56 -11.92 4.24 -19.34
C THR A 56 -11.64 5.29 -20.43
N PRO A 57 -11.45 4.91 -21.69
CA PRO A 57 -11.28 5.87 -22.77
C PRO A 57 -12.62 6.57 -23.05
N VAL A 58 -12.86 7.68 -22.38
CA VAL A 58 -14.09 8.50 -22.56
C VAL A 58 -13.84 9.58 -23.61
N TYR A 59 -12.62 10.08 -23.69
CA TYR A 59 -12.21 11.11 -24.63
C TYR A 59 -11.21 10.56 -25.65
N ARG A 60 -11.19 11.16 -26.83
CA ARG A 60 -10.37 10.69 -27.97
C ARG A 60 -8.85 10.62 -27.69
N ASN A 61 -8.37 11.36 -26.69
CA ASN A 61 -6.95 11.47 -26.35
C ASN A 61 -6.64 10.95 -24.94
N ASP A 62 -7.49 10.12 -24.36
CA ASP A 62 -7.23 9.53 -23.05
C ASP A 62 -6.08 8.52 -23.16
N GLU A 63 -4.96 8.85 -22.55
CA GLU A 63 -3.88 7.88 -22.37
C GLU A 63 -4.24 6.85 -21.29
N PRO A 64 -3.82 5.58 -21.45
CA PRO A 64 -4.05 4.57 -20.43
C PRO A 64 -3.39 4.95 -19.10
N ARG A 65 -4.20 4.99 -18.04
CA ARG A 65 -3.75 5.26 -16.68
C ARG A 65 -4.24 4.15 -15.76
N SER A 66 -3.40 3.79 -14.79
CA SER A 66 -3.77 2.80 -13.79
C SER A 66 -3.06 3.07 -12.47
N ALA A 67 -3.68 2.59 -11.39
CA ALA A 67 -3.07 2.58 -10.06
C ALA A 67 -3.62 1.41 -9.23
N PRO A 68 -2.86 0.88 -8.25
CA PRO A 68 -3.40 -0.05 -7.27
C PRO A 68 -4.54 0.63 -6.49
N LEU A 69 -5.55 -0.13 -6.10
CA LEU A 69 -6.64 0.36 -5.27
C LEU A 69 -6.40 0.00 -3.80
N ASP A 70 -6.02 0.98 -3.00
CA ASP A 70 -5.75 0.80 -1.57
C ASP A 70 -6.97 1.11 -0.69
N HIS A 71 -7.82 2.07 -1.10
CA HIS A 71 -8.96 2.50 -0.32
C HIS A 71 -10.11 3.00 -1.21
N LEU A 72 -11.32 2.60 -0.89
CA LEU A 72 -12.55 3.06 -1.52
C LEU A 72 -13.33 3.95 -0.54
N TRP A 73 -13.58 5.18 -0.96
CA TRP A 73 -14.27 6.19 -0.18
C TRP A 73 -15.67 6.44 -0.74
N ILE A 74 -16.70 6.22 0.07
CA ILE A 74 -18.09 6.58 -0.25
C ILE A 74 -18.32 7.99 0.28
N ILE A 75 -18.33 8.96 -0.62
CA ILE A 75 -18.24 10.37 -0.29
C ILE A 75 -19.59 11.08 -0.20
N ARG A 76 -19.64 12.08 0.68
CA ARG A 76 -20.70 13.08 0.79
C ARG A 76 -20.12 14.41 1.24
N HIS A 77 -20.78 15.50 0.90
CA HIS A 77 -20.45 16.80 1.50
C HIS A 77 -20.77 16.82 3.00
N GLY A 78 -19.97 17.54 3.75
CA GLY A 78 -20.15 17.73 5.18
C GLY A 78 -19.58 19.04 5.68
N SER A 79 -19.82 19.33 6.95
CA SER A 79 -19.27 20.48 7.66
C SER A 79 -17.88 20.23 8.26
N ALA A 80 -17.39 19.00 8.14
CA ALA A 80 -16.06 18.58 8.61
C ALA A 80 -15.57 17.38 7.83
N ASN A 81 -14.24 17.17 7.83
CA ASN A 81 -13.61 15.99 7.31
C ASN A 81 -13.69 14.87 8.35
N VAL A 82 -14.58 13.89 8.13
CA VAL A 82 -14.81 12.77 9.03
C VAL A 82 -14.92 11.49 8.21
N SER A 83 -14.28 10.43 8.67
CA SER A 83 -14.35 9.12 8.03
C SER A 83 -14.76 8.02 9.00
N GLU A 84 -15.55 7.08 8.52
CA GLU A 84 -16.05 5.92 9.26
C GLU A 84 -15.86 4.67 8.41
N PRO A 85 -15.32 3.58 8.96
CA PRO A 85 -15.20 2.32 8.22
C PRO A 85 -16.59 1.74 7.91
N VAL A 86 -16.69 1.10 6.75
CA VAL A 86 -17.88 0.36 6.31
C VAL A 86 -17.45 -1.04 5.94
N THR A 87 -18.15 -2.06 6.43
CA THR A 87 -17.78 -3.46 6.21
C THR A 87 -18.99 -4.34 5.84
N GLY A 88 -18.70 -5.56 5.40
CA GLY A 88 -19.73 -6.57 5.14
C GLY A 88 -20.77 -6.17 4.10
N ALA A 89 -21.98 -6.64 4.29
CA ALA A 89 -23.07 -6.44 3.33
C ALA A 89 -23.41 -4.98 3.05
N GLU A 90 -23.20 -4.09 4.01
CA GLU A 90 -23.42 -2.66 3.82
C GLU A 90 -22.43 -2.07 2.81
N ALA A 91 -21.15 -2.41 2.90
CA ALA A 91 -20.13 -1.98 1.94
C ALA A 91 -20.42 -2.51 0.54
N VAL A 92 -20.79 -3.80 0.43
CA VAL A 92 -21.19 -4.42 -0.83
C VAL A 92 -22.37 -3.67 -1.46
N ALA A 93 -23.42 -3.41 -0.69
CA ALA A 93 -24.60 -2.69 -1.18
C ALA A 93 -24.25 -1.28 -1.66
N MET A 94 -23.40 -0.56 -0.95
CA MET A 94 -22.96 0.79 -1.34
C MET A 94 -22.13 0.77 -2.62
N ILE A 95 -21.25 -0.21 -2.80
CA ILE A 95 -20.46 -0.37 -4.03
C ILE A 95 -21.38 -0.67 -5.21
N LEU A 96 -22.29 -1.63 -5.06
CA LEU A 96 -23.25 -1.98 -6.11
C LEU A 96 -24.12 -0.80 -6.51
N ALA A 97 -24.60 0.00 -5.55
CA ALA A 97 -25.41 1.20 -5.81
C ALA A 97 -24.66 2.29 -6.60
N ASN A 98 -23.33 2.30 -6.59
CA ASN A 98 -22.49 3.25 -7.30
C ASN A 98 -21.78 2.64 -8.53
N SER A 99 -22.03 1.36 -8.82
CA SER A 99 -21.49 0.66 -9.99
C SER A 99 -22.37 0.88 -11.20
N ILE A 100 -21.76 0.95 -12.38
CA ILE A 100 -22.48 0.90 -13.64
C ILE A 100 -22.91 -0.55 -13.84
N GLN A 101 -24.20 -0.81 -13.70
CA GLN A 101 -24.74 -2.15 -13.77
C GLN A 101 -25.21 -2.46 -15.19
N GLN A 102 -24.67 -3.51 -15.76
CA GLN A 102 -25.16 -4.13 -17.00
C GLN A 102 -25.75 -5.51 -16.63
N ASN A 103 -26.78 -5.48 -15.80
CA ASN A 103 -27.41 -6.70 -15.27
C ASN A 103 -28.43 -7.25 -16.26
N TRP A 104 -27.93 -7.78 -17.38
CA TRP A 104 -28.77 -8.37 -18.42
C TRP A 104 -29.42 -9.68 -17.97
N ASP A 105 -28.78 -10.40 -17.04
CA ASP A 105 -29.22 -11.68 -16.54
C ASP A 105 -28.76 -11.95 -15.09
N ARG A 106 -29.27 -13.05 -14.51
CA ARG A 106 -28.95 -13.48 -13.16
C ARG A 106 -27.45 -13.84 -12.98
N VAL A 107 -26.82 -14.34 -14.03
CA VAL A 107 -25.39 -14.75 -13.97
C VAL A 107 -24.52 -13.51 -13.88
N ALA A 108 -24.80 -12.48 -14.68
CA ALA A 108 -24.10 -11.21 -14.62
C ALA A 108 -24.26 -10.53 -13.25
N ALA A 109 -25.49 -10.51 -12.72
CA ALA A 109 -25.78 -9.98 -11.39
C ALA A 109 -25.01 -10.73 -10.29
N ALA A 110 -24.98 -12.07 -10.33
CA ALA A 110 -24.25 -12.88 -9.37
C ALA A 110 -22.72 -12.66 -9.45
N ARG A 111 -22.18 -12.53 -10.65
CA ARG A 111 -20.74 -12.21 -10.86
C ARG A 111 -20.38 -10.84 -10.29
N LEU A 112 -21.23 -9.84 -10.53
CA LEU A 112 -21.01 -8.50 -10.00
C LEU A 112 -21.06 -8.47 -8.47
N ALA A 113 -22.01 -9.19 -7.86
CA ALA A 113 -22.11 -9.33 -6.41
C ALA A 113 -20.88 -10.02 -5.81
N ALA A 114 -20.44 -11.12 -6.43
CA ALA A 114 -19.23 -11.83 -5.99
C ALA A 114 -17.96 -10.96 -6.11
N ALA A 115 -17.84 -10.18 -7.19
CA ALA A 115 -16.72 -9.25 -7.36
C ALA A 115 -16.75 -8.12 -6.31
N ALA A 116 -17.94 -7.61 -5.97
CA ALA A 116 -18.09 -6.61 -4.91
C ALA A 116 -17.73 -7.16 -3.52
N ASP A 117 -18.11 -8.41 -3.23
CA ASP A 117 -17.75 -9.08 -1.98
C ASP A 117 -16.23 -9.33 -1.86
N ASP A 118 -15.57 -9.80 -2.94
CA ASP A 118 -14.12 -9.95 -2.98
C ASP A 118 -13.40 -8.58 -2.83
N LEU A 119 -13.93 -7.53 -3.44
CA LEU A 119 -13.41 -6.17 -3.30
C LEU A 119 -13.47 -5.70 -1.85
N VAL A 120 -14.63 -5.83 -1.19
CA VAL A 120 -14.82 -5.43 0.21
C VAL A 120 -13.94 -6.24 1.16
N SER A 121 -13.69 -7.50 0.85
CA SER A 121 -12.82 -8.38 1.64
C SER A 121 -11.33 -8.04 1.50
N SER A 122 -10.96 -7.36 0.43
CA SER A 122 -9.55 -7.10 0.06
C SER A 122 -9.16 -5.64 0.17
N VAL A 123 -10.10 -4.71 -0.03
CA VAL A 123 -9.88 -3.26 -0.05
C VAL A 123 -10.66 -2.60 1.07
N ARG A 124 -10.06 -1.66 1.75
CA ARG A 124 -10.76 -0.89 2.78
C ARG A 124 -11.85 -0.03 2.16
N VAL A 125 -13.01 -0.03 2.80
CA VAL A 125 -14.14 0.81 2.41
C VAL A 125 -14.52 1.69 3.59
N SER A 126 -14.69 3.00 3.34
CA SER A 126 -15.12 3.95 4.37
C SER A 126 -16.10 4.97 3.80
N ARG A 127 -17.00 5.44 4.63
CA ARG A 127 -17.72 6.69 4.38
C ARG A 127 -16.78 7.87 4.63
N LEU A 128 -16.89 8.88 3.82
CA LEU A 128 -16.15 10.14 3.97
C LEU A 128 -17.12 11.30 3.83
N SER A 129 -17.30 12.03 4.92
CA SER A 129 -17.87 13.37 4.91
C SER A 129 -16.72 14.36 4.79
N PHE A 130 -16.79 15.32 3.86
CA PHE A 130 -15.65 16.19 3.61
C PHE A 130 -16.04 17.64 3.31
N LEU A 131 -15.13 18.56 3.64
CA LEU A 131 -15.13 19.93 3.17
C LEU A 131 -14.50 19.98 1.76
N PRO A 132 -15.11 20.71 0.81
CA PRO A 132 -14.61 20.79 -0.56
C PRO A 132 -13.42 21.75 -0.71
N ASP A 133 -12.42 21.61 0.15
CA ASP A 133 -11.20 22.43 0.16
C ASP A 133 -9.93 21.57 0.29
N GLY A 134 -8.77 22.19 0.32
CA GLY A 134 -7.48 21.50 0.39
C GLY A 134 -7.23 20.74 1.69
N THR A 135 -7.98 20.98 2.76
CA THR A 135 -7.80 20.33 4.06
C THR A 135 -8.12 18.84 4.02
N ILE A 136 -8.98 18.40 3.09
CA ILE A 136 -9.32 16.99 2.91
C ILE A 136 -8.10 16.15 2.53
N ARG A 137 -7.22 16.65 1.67
CA ARG A 137 -6.02 15.92 1.26
C ARG A 137 -5.12 15.65 2.46
N GLU A 138 -4.89 16.66 3.28
CA GLU A 138 -4.09 16.54 4.50
C GLU A 138 -4.76 15.62 5.53
N TYR A 139 -6.07 15.74 5.72
CA TYR A 139 -6.83 14.84 6.57
C TYR A 139 -6.64 13.37 6.19
N LEU A 140 -6.79 13.02 4.89
CA LEU A 140 -6.65 11.66 4.42
C LEU A 140 -5.20 11.15 4.54
N ARG A 141 -4.21 12.02 4.36
CA ARG A 141 -2.79 11.70 4.56
C ARG A 141 -2.50 11.38 6.03
N LEU A 142 -2.92 12.23 6.95
CA LEU A 142 -2.72 12.05 8.40
C LEU A 142 -3.43 10.80 8.93
N ARG A 143 -4.68 10.58 8.53
CA ARG A 143 -5.41 9.35 8.89
C ARG A 143 -4.66 8.10 8.47
N LYS A 144 -4.05 8.12 7.32
CA LYS A 144 -3.26 7.00 6.83
C LYS A 144 -1.97 6.79 7.62
N GLU A 145 -1.29 7.86 7.98
CA GLU A 145 -0.09 7.79 8.82
C GLU A 145 -0.42 7.25 10.21
N GLU A 146 -1.52 7.70 10.81
CA GLU A 146 -2.03 7.19 12.08
C GLU A 146 -2.34 5.68 12.02
N GLU A 147 -3.05 5.23 10.98
CA GLU A 147 -3.35 3.79 10.79
C GLU A 147 -2.08 2.96 10.66
N ILE A 148 -1.08 3.44 9.91
CA ILE A 148 0.20 2.75 9.76
C ILE A 148 0.92 2.69 11.12
N SER A 149 0.92 3.77 11.88
CA SER A 149 1.54 3.82 13.20
C SER A 149 0.89 2.86 14.19
N ILE A 150 -0.44 2.80 14.24
CA ILE A 150 -1.19 1.87 15.10
C ILE A 150 -0.87 0.42 14.69
N ALA A 151 -0.93 0.11 13.39
CA ALA A 151 -0.63 -1.23 12.89
C ALA A 151 0.81 -1.65 13.20
N ALA A 152 1.77 -0.73 13.06
CA ALA A 152 3.17 -0.99 13.38
C ALA A 152 3.39 -1.19 14.88
N SER A 153 2.70 -0.43 15.72
CA SER A 153 2.74 -0.59 17.17
C SER A 153 2.21 -1.97 17.59
N ALA A 154 1.04 -2.37 17.07
CA ALA A 154 0.47 -3.68 17.32
C ALA A 154 1.37 -4.83 16.84
N ALA A 155 1.93 -4.70 15.64
CA ALA A 155 2.89 -5.65 15.08
C ALA A 155 4.15 -5.76 15.95
N GLY A 156 4.67 -4.62 16.43
CA GLY A 156 5.80 -4.58 17.36
C GLY A 156 5.52 -5.28 18.69
N ALA A 157 4.32 -5.12 19.24
CA ALA A 157 3.90 -5.80 20.46
C ALA A 157 3.81 -7.32 20.26
N LEU A 158 3.27 -7.78 19.13
CA LEU A 158 3.20 -9.21 18.81
C LEU A 158 4.61 -9.82 18.67
N LEU A 159 5.52 -9.16 17.96
CA LEU A 159 6.91 -9.61 17.84
C LEU A 159 7.61 -9.64 19.19
N SER A 160 7.40 -8.64 20.05
CA SER A 160 7.96 -8.61 21.42
C SER A 160 7.38 -9.72 22.31
N ALA A 161 6.15 -10.15 22.04
CA ALA A 161 5.51 -11.31 22.70
C ALA A 161 5.92 -12.66 22.10
N GLY A 162 6.94 -12.71 21.24
CA GLY A 162 7.45 -13.94 20.64
C GLY A 162 6.61 -14.50 19.48
N LYS A 163 5.66 -13.74 18.94
CA LYS A 163 4.76 -14.18 17.87
C LYS A 163 5.25 -13.72 16.51
N ASN A 164 5.15 -14.60 15.51
CA ASN A 164 5.34 -14.22 14.11
C ASN A 164 4.18 -13.32 13.63
N ILE A 165 4.50 -12.42 12.72
CA ILE A 165 3.51 -11.60 12.03
C ILE A 165 3.68 -11.75 10.51
N THR A 166 2.61 -11.54 9.78
CA THR A 166 2.65 -11.43 8.31
C THR A 166 2.25 -10.01 7.91
N VAL A 167 3.09 -9.37 7.12
CA VAL A 167 2.84 -8.03 6.58
C VAL A 167 2.89 -8.05 5.06
N THR A 168 2.15 -7.15 4.42
CA THR A 168 2.27 -6.95 2.97
C THR A 168 3.29 -5.85 2.70
N ALA A 169 4.31 -6.15 1.89
CA ALA A 169 5.32 -5.18 1.51
C ALA A 169 4.71 -4.08 0.63
N GLY A 170 4.93 -2.80 0.99
CA GLY A 170 4.37 -1.65 0.27
C GLY A 170 5.40 -0.80 -0.47
N GLY A 171 6.70 -1.08 -0.30
CA GLY A 171 7.78 -0.23 -0.80
C GLY A 171 8.73 -0.96 -1.76
N TYR A 172 9.53 -0.17 -2.47
CA TYR A 172 10.53 -0.67 -3.44
C TYR A 172 11.96 -0.77 -2.88
N SER A 173 12.18 -0.44 -1.60
CA SER A 173 13.54 -0.42 -1.02
C SER A 173 14.26 -1.77 -1.08
N MET A 174 13.52 -2.87 -1.10
CA MET A 174 14.03 -4.24 -1.16
C MET A 174 13.91 -4.89 -2.54
N TRP A 175 13.53 -4.12 -3.56
CA TRP A 175 13.48 -4.62 -4.93
C TRP A 175 14.86 -5.12 -5.42
N PRO A 176 14.95 -6.23 -6.15
CA PRO A 176 13.89 -7.13 -6.59
C PRO A 176 13.60 -8.31 -5.63
N ALA A 177 14.33 -8.39 -4.50
CA ALA A 177 14.22 -9.51 -3.56
C ALA A 177 12.84 -9.58 -2.89
N ILE A 178 12.33 -8.42 -2.44
CA ILE A 178 10.95 -8.26 -1.97
C ILE A 178 10.31 -7.17 -2.81
N ARG A 179 9.13 -7.45 -3.35
CA ARG A 179 8.36 -6.54 -4.22
C ARG A 179 7.14 -6.01 -3.48
N PRO A 180 6.60 -4.85 -3.86
CA PRO A 180 5.28 -4.44 -3.39
C PRO A 180 4.26 -5.55 -3.64
N GLY A 181 3.38 -5.82 -2.67
CA GLY A 181 2.40 -6.91 -2.73
C GLY A 181 2.87 -8.24 -2.15
N ASP A 182 4.17 -8.47 -2.01
CA ASP A 182 4.69 -9.70 -1.37
C ASP A 182 4.20 -9.79 0.08
N LYS A 183 3.76 -10.98 0.50
CA LYS A 183 3.49 -11.28 1.91
C LYS A 183 4.80 -11.72 2.58
N VAL A 184 5.19 -10.98 3.61
CA VAL A 184 6.43 -11.19 4.35
C VAL A 184 6.11 -11.65 5.74
N GLU A 185 6.54 -12.85 6.09
CA GLU A 185 6.49 -13.36 7.44
C GLU A 185 7.72 -12.90 8.21
N ILE A 186 7.50 -12.27 9.35
CA ILE A 186 8.52 -11.73 10.22
C ILE A 186 8.45 -12.45 11.56
N ALA A 187 9.55 -13.06 11.96
CA ALA A 187 9.72 -13.67 13.25
C ALA A 187 10.37 -12.68 14.26
N PRO A 188 10.19 -12.87 15.54
CA PRO A 188 10.88 -12.11 16.58
C PRO A 188 12.41 -12.07 16.35
N PHE A 189 13.01 -10.93 16.65
CA PHE A 189 14.46 -10.80 16.54
C PHE A 189 15.17 -11.36 17.76
N VAL A 190 16.06 -12.31 17.52
CA VAL A 190 17.02 -12.80 18.52
C VAL A 190 18.39 -12.29 18.12
N GLU A 191 19.10 -11.64 19.04
CA GLU A 191 20.37 -10.96 18.74
C GLU A 191 21.42 -11.90 18.13
N GLY A 192 21.46 -13.16 18.56
CA GLY A 192 22.32 -14.20 18.00
C GLY A 192 22.03 -14.53 16.53
N ALA A 193 20.84 -14.23 16.03
CA ALA A 193 20.42 -14.51 14.64
C ALA A 193 20.87 -13.42 13.65
N ALA A 194 21.45 -12.30 14.13
CA ALA A 194 21.95 -11.25 13.26
C ALA A 194 23.17 -11.72 12.47
N ALA A 195 23.01 -11.87 11.17
CA ALA A 195 24.10 -12.23 10.25
C ALA A 195 23.96 -11.46 8.93
N ALA A 196 25.09 -11.14 8.29
CA ALA A 196 25.09 -10.51 6.98
C ALA A 196 24.27 -11.33 5.97
N GLY A 197 23.50 -10.64 5.15
CA GLY A 197 22.60 -11.25 4.17
C GLY A 197 21.17 -11.53 4.66
N ARG A 198 20.91 -11.54 5.98
CA ARG A 198 19.56 -11.64 6.52
C ARG A 198 18.81 -10.32 6.33
N ILE A 199 17.49 -10.42 6.14
CA ILE A 199 16.60 -9.24 6.04
C ILE A 199 15.92 -9.05 7.38
N VAL A 200 15.90 -7.82 7.87
CA VAL A 200 15.31 -7.46 9.17
C VAL A 200 14.28 -6.37 9.01
N ALA A 201 13.33 -6.34 9.92
CA ALA A 201 12.37 -5.26 10.08
C ALA A 201 12.93 -4.25 11.09
N LEU A 202 13.25 -3.05 10.62
CA LEU A 202 13.75 -1.93 11.43
C LEU A 202 12.58 -1.04 11.83
N ARG A 203 12.58 -0.60 13.09
CA ARG A 203 11.64 0.44 13.56
C ARG A 203 12.05 1.79 12.97
N ARG A 204 11.15 2.46 12.28
CA ARG A 204 11.33 3.81 11.71
C ARG A 204 10.00 4.55 11.75
N ASP A 205 10.02 5.83 12.12
CA ASP A 205 8.95 6.83 12.00
C ASP A 205 7.50 6.27 11.96
N GLY A 206 7.11 5.58 13.03
CA GLY A 206 5.76 5.00 13.16
C GLY A 206 5.51 3.72 12.35
N GLY A 207 6.54 3.12 11.74
CA GLY A 207 6.39 1.91 10.94
C GLY A 207 7.58 0.96 11.00
N PHE A 208 7.60 0.02 10.06
CA PHE A 208 8.72 -0.89 9.82
C PHE A 208 9.27 -0.70 8.41
N VAL A 209 10.60 -0.72 8.30
CA VAL A 209 11.30 -0.81 7.03
C VAL A 209 12.04 -2.14 6.97
N LEU A 210 11.87 -2.86 5.86
CA LEU A 210 12.61 -4.10 5.62
C LEU A 210 13.92 -3.76 4.92
N HIS A 211 15.05 -4.10 5.55
CA HIS A 211 16.36 -3.90 4.96
C HIS A 211 17.26 -5.10 5.23
N ARG A 212 18.30 -5.26 4.40
CA ARG A 212 19.25 -6.36 4.50
C ARG A 212 20.43 -5.98 5.38
N ILE A 213 20.80 -6.87 6.30
CA ILE A 213 22.04 -6.73 7.07
C ILE A 213 23.24 -6.84 6.13
N THR A 214 24.03 -5.79 6.05
CA THR A 214 25.27 -5.74 5.27
C THR A 214 26.49 -6.04 6.13
N ARG A 215 26.46 -5.62 7.40
CA ARG A 215 27.54 -5.82 8.35
C ARG A 215 27.02 -5.89 9.78
N VAL A 216 27.68 -6.73 10.58
CA VAL A 216 27.50 -6.77 12.05
C VAL A 216 28.86 -6.46 12.65
N MET A 217 28.93 -5.52 13.57
CA MET A 217 30.16 -5.05 14.21
C MET A 217 29.96 -4.98 15.71
N THR A 218 31.07 -4.97 16.47
CA THR A 218 31.05 -4.63 17.88
C THR A 218 31.78 -3.30 18.06
N VAL A 219 31.07 -2.31 18.59
CA VAL A 219 31.64 -0.98 18.89
C VAL A 219 31.46 -0.72 20.37
N SER A 220 32.58 -0.48 21.07
CA SER A 220 32.56 -0.25 22.53
C SER A 220 31.79 -1.33 23.32
N GLY A 221 31.99 -2.61 22.97
CA GLY A 221 31.32 -3.76 23.60
C GLY A 221 29.86 -3.96 23.23
N ARG A 222 29.26 -3.09 22.39
CA ARG A 222 27.88 -3.20 21.93
C ARG A 222 27.82 -3.68 20.49
N ARG A 223 26.86 -4.56 20.21
CA ARG A 223 26.61 -5.05 18.86
C ARG A 223 25.88 -4.00 18.04
N VAL A 224 26.44 -3.66 16.88
CA VAL A 224 25.92 -2.65 15.96
C VAL A 224 25.71 -3.31 14.61
N ILE A 225 24.56 -3.06 14.01
CA ILE A 225 24.11 -3.70 12.78
C ILE A 225 23.95 -2.60 11.72
N VAL A 226 24.60 -2.78 10.59
CA VAL A 226 24.46 -1.91 9.42
C VAL A 226 23.59 -2.61 8.41
N THR A 227 22.53 -1.94 7.99
CA THR A 227 21.57 -2.45 7.00
C THR A 227 21.60 -1.63 5.73
N CYS A 228 20.95 -2.13 4.70
CA CYS A 228 20.74 -1.40 3.45
C CYS A 228 19.56 -2.01 2.69
N GLY A 229 18.74 -1.17 2.11
CA GLY A 229 17.76 -1.61 1.11
C GLY A 229 18.44 -2.20 -0.12
N ASP A 230 17.89 -3.25 -0.71
CA ASP A 230 18.50 -3.87 -1.89
C ASP A 230 18.52 -2.91 -3.09
N ALA A 231 17.53 -2.04 -3.22
CA ALA A 231 17.48 -0.97 -4.24
C ALA A 231 18.19 0.32 -3.83
N ALA A 232 18.69 0.43 -2.58
CA ALA A 232 19.32 1.65 -2.10
C ALA A 232 20.80 1.74 -2.50
N ALA A 233 21.27 2.95 -2.82
CA ALA A 233 22.67 3.19 -3.16
C ALA A 233 23.59 3.28 -1.92
N ARG A 234 23.02 3.69 -0.78
CA ARG A 234 23.77 3.92 0.48
C ARG A 234 23.26 2.99 1.57
N ALA A 235 24.17 2.60 2.45
CA ALA A 235 23.80 1.89 3.66
C ALA A 235 23.09 2.84 4.64
N ASP A 236 22.26 2.24 5.49
CA ASP A 236 21.63 2.95 6.59
C ASP A 236 22.68 3.33 7.65
N GLU A 237 22.32 4.26 8.50
CA GLU A 237 23.10 4.51 9.71
C GLU A 237 23.14 3.26 10.59
N PRO A 238 24.28 3.03 11.30
CA PRO A 238 24.41 1.90 12.19
C PRO A 238 23.32 1.90 13.27
N ALA A 239 22.65 0.79 13.45
CA ALA A 239 21.55 0.61 14.39
C ALA A 239 21.91 -0.39 15.49
N GLY A 240 21.52 -0.09 16.72
CA GLY A 240 21.58 -1.04 17.83
C GLY A 240 20.50 -2.13 17.71
N ALA A 241 20.67 -3.25 18.38
CA ALA A 241 19.73 -4.38 18.37
C ALA A 241 18.28 -3.98 18.74
N GLY A 242 18.10 -2.99 19.62
CA GLY A 242 16.78 -2.50 20.04
C GLY A 242 15.96 -1.82 18.92
N MET A 243 16.60 -1.39 17.83
CA MET A 243 15.92 -0.85 16.66
C MET A 243 15.39 -1.95 15.72
N ILE A 244 15.75 -3.20 15.92
CA ILE A 244 15.30 -4.31 15.10
C ILE A 244 14.06 -4.91 15.74
N ALA A 245 12.95 -4.85 15.05
CA ALA A 245 11.68 -5.40 15.51
C ALA A 245 11.59 -6.91 15.27
N GLY A 246 12.13 -7.38 14.14
CA GLY A 246 12.03 -8.78 13.76
C GLY A 246 12.97 -9.13 12.61
N ILE A 247 12.97 -10.41 12.24
CA ILE A 247 13.77 -10.95 11.14
C ILE A 247 12.85 -11.62 10.12
N VAL A 248 13.07 -11.38 8.85
CA VAL A 248 12.26 -12.01 7.79
C VAL A 248 12.52 -13.52 7.79
N HIS A 249 11.44 -14.28 7.99
CA HIS A 249 11.42 -15.74 8.00
C HIS A 249 11.13 -16.28 6.61
N SER A 250 10.07 -15.79 5.99
CA SER A 250 9.64 -16.22 4.66
C SER A 250 9.04 -15.06 3.86
N VAL A 251 9.00 -15.22 2.55
CA VAL A 251 8.35 -14.30 1.60
C VAL A 251 7.47 -15.11 0.68
N THR A 252 6.23 -14.70 0.50
CA THR A 252 5.28 -15.33 -0.42
C THR A 252 4.87 -14.32 -1.49
N ARG A 253 5.04 -14.70 -2.76
CA ARG A 253 4.65 -13.93 -3.94
C ARG A 253 3.65 -14.72 -4.76
N SER A 254 2.47 -14.17 -5.04
CA SER A 254 1.41 -14.85 -5.81
C SER A 254 1.16 -16.28 -5.34
N GLY A 255 1.09 -16.48 -4.01
CA GLY A 255 0.87 -17.78 -3.38
C GLY A 255 2.08 -18.72 -3.34
N ARG A 256 3.23 -18.36 -3.91
CA ARG A 256 4.44 -19.18 -3.94
C ARG A 256 5.48 -18.68 -2.94
N LEU A 257 6.08 -19.61 -2.19
CA LEU A 257 7.18 -19.30 -1.28
C LEU A 257 8.41 -18.88 -2.07
N ILE A 258 8.96 -17.71 -1.75
CA ILE A 258 10.17 -17.16 -2.35
C ILE A 258 11.27 -17.16 -1.28
N THR A 259 12.44 -17.64 -1.63
CA THR A 259 13.63 -17.50 -0.78
C THR A 259 14.45 -16.30 -1.27
N PRO A 260 14.44 -15.16 -0.58
CA PRO A 260 15.25 -14.02 -0.98
C PRO A 260 16.73 -14.40 -0.98
N PRO A 261 17.50 -14.03 -2.02
CA PRO A 261 18.92 -14.37 -2.07
C PRO A 261 19.65 -13.71 -0.89
N ARG A 262 20.62 -14.37 -0.28
CA ARG A 262 21.41 -13.83 0.85
C ARG A 262 22.37 -12.73 0.42
N ARG A 263 22.75 -12.66 -0.87
CA ARG A 263 23.59 -11.59 -1.42
C ARG A 263 22.72 -10.48 -2.02
N ARG A 264 23.13 -9.24 -1.85
CA ARG A 264 22.58 -8.12 -2.62
C ARG A 264 22.91 -8.31 -4.10
N TRP A 265 21.98 -7.88 -4.93
CA TRP A 265 22.23 -7.80 -6.36
C TRP A 265 23.38 -6.83 -6.67
N PRO A 266 24.17 -7.06 -7.72
CA PRO A 266 25.24 -6.16 -8.12
C PRO A 266 24.74 -4.72 -8.32
N ARG A 267 25.56 -3.74 -7.95
CA ARG A 267 25.19 -2.31 -8.01
C ARG A 267 24.75 -1.82 -9.39
N TRP A 268 25.23 -2.42 -10.47
CA TRP A 268 24.81 -2.05 -11.82
C TRP A 268 23.37 -2.45 -12.14
N MET A 269 22.88 -3.55 -11.58
CA MET A 269 21.45 -3.93 -11.68
C MET A 269 20.56 -2.98 -10.86
N ASN A 270 21.04 -2.45 -9.75
CA ASN A 270 20.31 -1.45 -8.95
C ASN A 270 20.11 -0.13 -9.71
N ARG A 271 20.99 0.25 -10.63
CA ARG A 271 20.83 1.44 -11.49
C ARG A 271 19.70 1.22 -12.51
N ILE A 272 19.56 0.02 -13.06
CA ILE A 272 18.46 -0.34 -13.96
C ILE A 272 17.14 -0.40 -13.19
N THR A 273 17.15 -0.99 -11.99
CA THR A 273 15.94 -1.10 -11.14
C THR A 273 15.53 0.25 -10.54
N ALA A 274 16.48 1.15 -10.23
CA ALA A 274 16.17 2.51 -9.82
C ALA A 274 15.59 3.36 -10.97
N ALA A 275 16.06 3.14 -12.20
CA ALA A 275 15.49 3.77 -13.40
C ALA A 275 14.08 3.25 -13.68
N VAL A 276 13.85 1.94 -13.58
CA VAL A 276 12.51 1.31 -13.72
C VAL A 276 11.57 1.77 -12.60
N ALA A 277 12.05 1.82 -11.35
CA ALA A 277 11.26 2.34 -10.22
C ALA A 277 11.01 3.86 -10.33
N GLY A 278 11.90 4.62 -10.97
CA GLY A 278 11.71 6.01 -11.33
C GLY A 278 10.70 6.19 -12.47
N TRP A 279 10.69 5.28 -13.44
CA TRP A 279 9.75 5.29 -14.56
C TRP A 279 8.31 4.91 -14.14
N VAL A 280 8.17 4.08 -13.11
CA VAL A 280 6.86 3.72 -12.50
C VAL A 280 6.35 4.82 -11.56
N ARG A 281 7.20 5.80 -11.18
CA ARG A 281 6.84 6.97 -10.36
C ARG A 281 6.55 8.26 -11.15
N GLY A 282 6.89 8.31 -12.43
CA GLY A 282 6.50 9.34 -13.38
C GLY A 282 5.24 8.93 -14.11
#